data_dd09869a66a637792ce09d40b0af0765
#
_entry.id   dd09869a66a637792ce09d40b0af0765
#
_cell.length_a   1.000
_cell.length_b   1.000
_cell.length_c   1.000
_cell.angle_alpha   90.00
_cell.angle_beta   90.00
_cell.angle_gamma   90.00
#
_symmetry.space_group_name_H-M   'P 1'
#
loop_
_entity.id
_entity.type
_entity.pdbx_description
1 polymer ?
#
loop_
_entity_poly.entity_id
_entity_poly.type
_entity_poly.pdbx_seq_one_letter_code
_entity_poly.pdbx_strand_id
1 'polypeptide(L)'
;MQEDDLEPSSVKEFADLSEQELDRIESLVQNLLKITKLDAGSIVIEKHMENIADMMRDIELHFAYRARQEQKELLLTGPDSISLLCDRDWLTEAIDNIVKNALDHTEKGDAIRIEWKSFSSAVQITVKDNGCGIHPEDLHHIFKRFYRSRFSKDTQGIGLGLPLAKAIIEAHNGVIEADSELGKGSVFTMNFLTSDL
;
A
#
# COMPACT_ATOMS: atom_id res chain seq x y z
N MET A 1 51.68 -7.14 8.93
CA MET A 1 50.31 -7.42 8.45
C MET A 1 49.47 -7.43 9.71
N GLN A 2 48.74 -6.30 9.96
CA GLN A 2 47.78 -6.24 11.04
C GLN A 2 46.49 -6.87 10.47
N GLU A 3 46.08 -8.00 11.05
CA GLU A 3 44.73 -8.49 10.93
C GLU A 3 43.86 -7.45 11.65
N ASP A 4 43.04 -6.70 10.91
CA ASP A 4 41.97 -5.91 11.45
C ASP A 4 40.91 -6.90 11.99
N ASP A 5 41.04 -7.24 13.27
CA ASP A 5 40.00 -7.93 14.02
C ASP A 5 38.80 -6.97 14.11
N LEU A 6 37.84 -7.12 13.16
CA LEU A 6 36.56 -6.45 13.23
C LEU A 6 35.92 -6.81 14.57
N GLU A 7 35.51 -5.81 15.33
CA GLU A 7 34.80 -6.03 16.59
C GLU A 7 33.55 -6.89 16.34
N PRO A 8 33.24 -7.87 17.20
CA PRO A 8 32.07 -8.75 17.03
C PRO A 8 30.74 -7.98 16.88
N SER A 9 30.66 -6.78 17.47
CA SER A 9 29.52 -5.84 17.30
C SER A 9 29.39 -5.34 15.88
N SER A 10 30.49 -4.98 15.23
CA SER A 10 30.51 -4.50 13.83
C SER A 10 30.18 -5.60 12.84
N VAL A 11 30.62 -6.84 13.12
CA VAL A 11 30.27 -8.00 12.27
C VAL A 11 28.76 -8.28 12.34
N LYS A 12 28.16 -8.20 13.54
CA LYS A 12 26.74 -8.39 13.74
C LYS A 12 25.94 -7.29 13.04
N GLU A 13 26.30 -6.03 13.22
CA GLU A 13 25.64 -4.89 12.55
C GLU A 13 25.70 -5.04 11.03
N PHE A 14 26.83 -5.44 10.48
CA PHE A 14 26.98 -5.70 9.05
C PHE A 14 26.11 -6.87 8.57
N ALA A 15 26.00 -7.94 9.36
CA ALA A 15 25.15 -9.08 9.05
C ALA A 15 23.67 -8.67 9.05
N ASP A 16 23.22 -7.93 10.06
CA ASP A 16 21.84 -7.45 10.19
C ASP A 16 21.48 -6.50 9.02
N LEU A 17 22.39 -5.59 8.63
CA LEU A 17 22.21 -4.73 7.46
C LEU A 17 22.15 -5.53 6.15
N SER A 18 23.00 -6.55 6.02
CA SER A 18 23.01 -7.40 4.82
C SER A 18 21.73 -8.21 4.69
N GLU A 19 21.20 -8.74 5.79
CA GLU A 19 19.92 -9.44 5.82
C GLU A 19 18.78 -8.51 5.40
N GLN A 20 18.73 -7.29 5.94
CA GLN A 20 17.72 -6.29 5.55
C GLN A 20 17.75 -5.94 4.05
N GLU A 21 18.96 -5.80 3.47
CA GLU A 21 19.08 -5.53 2.02
C GLU A 21 18.69 -6.74 1.16
N LEU A 22 18.95 -7.98 1.63
CA LEU A 22 18.50 -9.19 0.95
C LEU A 22 16.97 -9.30 0.96
N ASP A 23 16.32 -9.08 2.09
CA ASP A 23 14.85 -9.06 2.21
C ASP A 23 14.22 -8.00 1.29
N ARG A 24 14.89 -6.85 1.22
CA ARG A 24 14.47 -5.77 0.32
C ARG A 24 14.58 -6.17 -1.16
N ILE A 25 15.66 -6.82 -1.57
CA ILE A 25 15.85 -7.32 -2.93
C ILE A 25 14.81 -8.40 -3.23
N GLU A 26 14.56 -9.33 -2.32
CA GLU A 26 13.54 -10.35 -2.48
C GLU A 26 12.15 -9.73 -2.70
N SER A 27 11.75 -8.80 -1.85
CA SER A 27 10.49 -8.06 -1.97
C SER A 27 10.38 -7.33 -3.33
N LEU A 28 11.48 -6.72 -3.79
CA LEU A 28 11.56 -6.07 -5.10
C LEU A 28 11.28 -7.05 -6.23
N VAL A 29 11.97 -8.19 -6.25
CA VAL A 29 11.84 -9.21 -7.28
C VAL A 29 10.41 -9.77 -7.29
N GLN A 30 9.86 -10.09 -6.12
CA GLN A 30 8.49 -10.59 -5.98
C GLN A 30 7.46 -9.60 -6.51
N ASN A 31 7.55 -8.33 -6.13
CA ASN A 31 6.62 -7.30 -6.59
C ASN A 31 6.72 -7.08 -8.11
N LEU A 32 7.93 -7.07 -8.66
CA LEU A 32 8.14 -6.93 -10.10
C LEU A 32 7.55 -8.12 -10.88
N LEU A 33 7.74 -9.35 -10.37
CA LEU A 33 7.15 -10.56 -10.95
C LEU A 33 5.63 -10.52 -10.90
N LYS A 34 5.03 -10.10 -9.77
CA LYS A 34 3.57 -9.94 -9.63
C LYS A 34 3.04 -8.95 -10.66
N ILE A 35 3.61 -7.74 -10.74
CA ILE A 35 3.20 -6.72 -11.70
C ILE A 35 3.30 -7.25 -13.14
N THR A 36 4.43 -7.88 -13.47
CA THR A 36 4.66 -8.39 -14.84
C THR A 36 3.65 -9.49 -15.22
N LYS A 37 3.32 -10.38 -14.28
CA LYS A 37 2.33 -11.44 -14.49
C LYS A 37 0.91 -10.89 -14.59
N LEU A 38 0.55 -9.86 -13.81
CA LEU A 38 -0.74 -9.17 -13.90
C LEU A 38 -0.89 -8.49 -15.26
N ASP A 39 0.11 -7.74 -15.71
CA ASP A 39 0.11 -7.08 -17.03
C ASP A 39 -0.01 -8.06 -18.20
N ALA A 40 0.65 -9.21 -18.08
CA ALA A 40 0.59 -10.27 -19.09
C ALA A 40 -0.71 -11.08 -19.05
N GLY A 41 -1.62 -10.78 -18.11
CA GLY A 41 -2.84 -11.59 -17.90
C GLY A 41 -2.56 -13.05 -17.52
N SER A 42 -1.37 -13.31 -16.97
CA SER A 42 -0.92 -14.68 -16.62
C SER A 42 -1.40 -15.12 -15.24
N ILE A 43 -1.99 -14.20 -14.46
CA ILE A 43 -2.61 -14.49 -13.18
C ILE A 43 -4.11 -14.60 -13.38
N VAL A 44 -4.69 -15.70 -12.90
CA VAL A 44 -6.13 -15.84 -12.78
C VAL A 44 -6.56 -15.19 -11.48
N ILE A 45 -7.41 -14.17 -11.56
CA ILE A 45 -8.03 -13.52 -10.41
C ILE A 45 -9.29 -14.32 -10.07
N GLU A 46 -9.27 -15.01 -8.94
CA GLU A 46 -10.37 -15.87 -8.49
C GLU A 46 -11.35 -15.07 -7.63
N LYS A 47 -12.33 -14.43 -8.26
CA LYS A 47 -13.27 -13.53 -7.60
C LYS A 47 -14.37 -14.28 -6.88
N HIS A 48 -14.59 -13.95 -5.61
CA HIS A 48 -15.70 -14.39 -4.76
C HIS A 48 -16.42 -13.18 -4.16
N MET A 49 -17.65 -13.39 -3.68
CA MET A 49 -18.38 -12.35 -2.95
C MET A 49 -17.77 -12.21 -1.56
N GLU A 50 -17.00 -11.16 -1.35
CA GLU A 50 -16.29 -10.90 -0.10
C GLU A 50 -16.92 -9.74 0.68
N ASN A 51 -16.97 -9.85 2.00
CA ASN A 51 -17.42 -8.76 2.86
C ASN A 51 -16.29 -7.75 3.05
N ILE A 52 -16.54 -6.49 2.66
CA ILE A 52 -15.53 -5.43 2.71
C ILE A 52 -15.16 -5.07 4.14
N ALA A 53 -16.13 -5.02 5.07
CA ALA A 53 -15.82 -4.68 6.45
C ALA A 53 -14.88 -5.69 7.11
N ASP A 54 -15.05 -7.00 6.81
CA ASP A 54 -14.16 -8.04 7.32
C ASP A 54 -12.73 -7.89 6.74
N MET A 55 -12.63 -7.59 5.46
CA MET A 55 -11.32 -7.32 4.84
C MET A 55 -10.62 -6.12 5.48
N MET A 56 -11.35 -5.02 5.72
CA MET A 56 -10.77 -3.82 6.34
C MET A 56 -10.34 -4.08 7.79
N ARG A 57 -11.05 -4.92 8.54
CA ARG A 57 -10.64 -5.33 9.90
C ARG A 57 -9.34 -6.14 9.88
N ASP A 58 -9.17 -7.04 8.91
CA ASP A 58 -7.92 -7.80 8.77
C ASP A 58 -6.73 -6.87 8.46
N ILE A 59 -6.93 -5.88 7.59
CA ILE A 59 -5.94 -4.85 7.28
C ILE A 59 -5.61 -4.00 8.53
N GLU A 60 -6.62 -3.58 9.29
CA GLU A 60 -6.41 -2.86 10.54
C GLU A 60 -5.56 -3.67 11.51
N LEU A 61 -5.89 -4.96 11.70
CA LEU A 61 -5.14 -5.86 12.58
C LEU A 61 -3.68 -6.03 12.12
N HIS A 62 -3.46 -6.14 10.80
CA HIS A 62 -2.12 -6.25 10.21
C HIS A 62 -1.25 -5.02 10.56
N PHE A 63 -1.80 -3.82 10.46
CA PHE A 63 -1.06 -2.58 10.73
C PHE A 63 -1.16 -2.05 12.16
N ALA A 64 -2.03 -2.62 13.02
CA ALA A 64 -2.30 -2.10 14.36
C ALA A 64 -1.05 -1.98 15.23
N TYR A 65 -0.15 -2.98 15.16
CA TYR A 65 1.08 -2.94 15.94
C TYR A 65 1.99 -1.79 15.49
N ARG A 66 2.21 -1.68 14.18
CA ARG A 66 3.04 -0.63 13.59
C ARG A 66 2.48 0.77 13.87
N ALA A 67 1.19 0.98 13.66
CA ALA A 67 0.53 2.26 13.91
C ALA A 67 0.69 2.69 15.38
N ARG A 68 0.52 1.76 16.34
CA ARG A 68 0.73 2.03 17.77
C ARG A 68 2.18 2.37 18.10
N GLN A 69 3.15 1.64 17.55
CA GLN A 69 4.57 1.91 17.78
C GLN A 69 4.98 3.28 17.24
N GLU A 70 4.44 3.67 16.09
CA GLU A 70 4.69 4.96 15.47
C GLU A 70 3.79 6.07 16.03
N GLN A 71 2.89 5.76 16.99
CA GLN A 71 1.94 6.68 17.62
C GLN A 71 1.05 7.39 16.59
N LYS A 72 0.53 6.63 15.62
CA LYS A 72 -0.41 7.04 14.57
C LYS A 72 -1.78 6.40 14.81
N GLU A 73 -2.83 7.05 14.35
CA GLU A 73 -4.19 6.52 14.42
C GLU A 73 -4.57 5.82 13.11
N LEU A 74 -5.13 4.62 13.22
CA LEU A 74 -5.73 3.91 12.08
C LEU A 74 -7.23 3.77 12.36
N LEU A 75 -8.05 4.34 11.49
CA LEU A 75 -9.49 4.48 11.69
C LEU A 75 -10.25 3.83 10.55
N LEU A 76 -11.25 3.01 10.88
CA LEU A 76 -12.14 2.36 9.93
C LEU A 76 -13.53 3.01 9.96
N THR A 77 -14.13 3.25 8.81
CA THR A 77 -15.48 3.81 8.70
C THR A 77 -16.20 3.25 7.48
N GLY A 78 -17.28 2.53 7.69
CA GLY A 78 -18.12 2.02 6.60
C GLY A 78 -19.18 1.06 7.11
N PRO A 79 -20.20 0.72 6.30
CA PRO A 79 -21.25 -0.23 6.63
C PRO A 79 -20.70 -1.67 6.65
N ASP A 80 -21.20 -2.49 7.60
CA ASP A 80 -20.84 -3.91 7.70
C ASP A 80 -21.43 -4.78 6.57
N SER A 81 -22.41 -4.28 5.82
CA SER A 81 -23.21 -5.09 4.89
C SER A 81 -22.73 -5.03 3.44
N ILE A 82 -21.65 -4.30 3.15
CA ILE A 82 -21.17 -4.16 1.77
C ILE A 82 -20.35 -5.38 1.40
N SER A 83 -20.70 -5.99 0.26
CA SER A 83 -19.93 -7.07 -0.36
C SER A 83 -19.46 -6.65 -1.76
N LEU A 84 -18.32 -7.18 -2.18
CA LEU A 84 -17.69 -6.94 -3.48
C LEU A 84 -17.26 -8.27 -4.08
N LEU A 85 -17.47 -8.44 -5.39
CA LEU A 85 -16.95 -9.57 -6.15
C LEU A 85 -15.47 -9.34 -6.44
N CYS A 86 -14.61 -9.92 -5.62
CA CYS A 86 -13.16 -9.73 -5.70
C CYS A 86 -12.38 -10.98 -5.28
N ASP A 87 -11.13 -11.02 -5.64
CA ASP A 87 -10.14 -11.92 -5.07
C ASP A 87 -9.60 -11.26 -3.80
N ARG A 88 -9.96 -11.85 -2.63
CA ARG A 88 -9.67 -11.29 -1.32
C ARG A 88 -8.18 -11.03 -1.10
N ASP A 89 -7.34 -12.02 -1.44
CA ASP A 89 -5.91 -11.95 -1.15
C ASP A 89 -5.23 -10.86 -1.98
N TRP A 90 -5.54 -10.82 -3.27
CA TRP A 90 -5.02 -9.77 -4.14
C TRP A 90 -5.52 -8.38 -3.78
N LEU A 91 -6.81 -8.23 -3.49
CA LEU A 91 -7.35 -6.90 -3.15
C LEU A 91 -6.83 -6.41 -1.79
N THR A 92 -6.68 -7.31 -0.82
CA THR A 92 -6.02 -7.00 0.47
C THR A 92 -4.59 -6.53 0.23
N GLU A 93 -3.81 -7.21 -0.60
CA GLU A 93 -2.45 -6.80 -0.94
C GLU A 93 -2.40 -5.39 -1.58
N ALA A 94 -3.36 -5.07 -2.45
CA ALA A 94 -3.44 -3.73 -3.03
C ALA A 94 -3.67 -2.65 -1.98
N ILE A 95 -4.64 -2.87 -1.08
CA ILE A 95 -4.98 -1.92 -0.02
C ILE A 95 -3.84 -1.81 1.00
N ASP A 96 -3.19 -2.91 1.36
CA ASP A 96 -2.01 -2.95 2.23
C ASP A 96 -0.88 -2.05 1.70
N ASN A 97 -0.62 -2.09 0.38
CA ASN A 97 0.38 -1.21 -0.23
C ASN A 97 0.03 0.27 -0.10
N ILE A 98 -1.26 0.61 -0.17
CA ILE A 98 -1.73 2.00 -0.01
C ILE A 98 -1.66 2.42 1.46
N VAL A 99 -2.10 1.56 2.39
CA VAL A 99 -2.04 1.83 3.84
C VAL A 99 -0.59 1.93 4.32
N LYS A 100 0.29 1.05 3.83
CA LYS A 100 1.72 1.14 4.09
C LYS A 100 2.30 2.47 3.61
N ASN A 101 1.95 2.90 2.39
CA ASN A 101 2.38 4.18 1.87
C ASN A 101 1.87 5.34 2.75
N ALA A 102 0.63 5.32 3.22
CA ALA A 102 0.10 6.32 4.13
C ALA A 102 0.86 6.34 5.47
N LEU A 103 1.21 5.17 6.02
CA LEU A 103 2.03 5.08 7.23
C LEU A 103 3.45 5.62 7.00
N ASP A 104 4.07 5.34 5.84
CA ASP A 104 5.43 5.80 5.52
C ASP A 104 5.51 7.34 5.38
N HIS A 105 4.39 8.00 5.03
CA HIS A 105 4.31 9.44 4.76
C HIS A 105 3.55 10.27 5.82
N THR A 106 3.23 9.67 6.95
CA THR A 106 2.65 10.32 8.13
C THR A 106 3.66 10.39 9.27
N GLU A 107 3.42 11.29 10.20
CA GLU A 107 4.25 11.48 11.40
C GLU A 107 3.47 11.07 12.66
N LYS A 108 4.13 11.10 13.81
CA LYS A 108 3.52 10.85 15.12
C LYS A 108 2.34 11.80 15.36
N GLY A 109 1.19 11.24 15.74
CA GLY A 109 -0.05 11.98 15.97
C GLY A 109 -0.93 12.13 14.74
N ASP A 110 -0.46 11.72 13.58
CA ASP A 110 -1.25 11.70 12.36
C ASP A 110 -2.24 10.52 12.34
N ALA A 111 -3.23 10.62 11.44
CA ALA A 111 -4.29 9.64 11.29
C ALA A 111 -4.36 9.12 9.85
N ILE A 112 -4.53 7.81 9.71
CA ILE A 112 -4.89 7.14 8.47
C ILE A 112 -6.33 6.65 8.61
N ARG A 113 -7.19 6.99 7.66
CA ARG A 113 -8.58 6.60 7.64
C ARG A 113 -8.89 5.77 6.42
N ILE A 114 -9.48 4.59 6.65
CA ILE A 114 -10.00 3.72 5.60
C ILE A 114 -11.52 3.83 5.64
N GLU A 115 -12.11 4.28 4.53
CA GLU A 115 -13.55 4.44 4.39
C GLU A 115 -14.06 3.60 3.21
N TRP A 116 -15.25 3.00 3.36
CA TRP A 116 -15.89 2.29 2.26
C TRP A 116 -17.38 2.60 2.22
N LYS A 117 -17.92 2.66 1.01
CA LYS A 117 -19.33 2.93 0.76
C LYS A 117 -19.79 2.30 -0.55
N SER A 118 -21.08 2.03 -0.64
CA SER A 118 -21.73 1.54 -1.85
C SER A 118 -22.55 2.63 -2.49
N PHE A 119 -22.51 2.69 -3.80
CA PHE A 119 -23.41 3.45 -4.67
C PHE A 119 -24.28 2.48 -5.46
N SER A 120 -25.22 2.98 -6.25
CA SER A 120 -26.11 2.15 -7.07
C SER A 120 -25.39 1.20 -8.03
N SER A 121 -24.20 1.57 -8.51
CA SER A 121 -23.45 0.78 -9.50
C SER A 121 -21.96 0.59 -9.16
N ALA A 122 -21.56 0.95 -7.95
CA ALA A 122 -20.13 0.85 -7.57
C ALA A 122 -19.95 0.70 -6.06
N VAL A 123 -18.88 0.03 -5.67
CA VAL A 123 -18.28 0.09 -4.33
C VAL A 123 -17.04 0.96 -4.40
N GLN A 124 -16.93 1.90 -3.48
CA GLN A 124 -15.77 2.76 -3.33
C GLN A 124 -15.07 2.45 -2.01
N ILE A 125 -13.75 2.30 -2.07
CA ILE A 125 -12.87 2.22 -0.90
C ILE A 125 -11.90 3.39 -0.99
N THR A 126 -11.71 4.11 0.12
CA THR A 126 -10.86 5.29 0.19
C THR A 126 -9.88 5.14 1.34
N VAL A 127 -8.61 5.39 1.09
CA VAL A 127 -7.57 5.51 2.12
C VAL A 127 -7.11 6.96 2.15
N LYS A 128 -7.28 7.60 3.29
CA LYS A 128 -6.94 9.02 3.50
C LYS A 128 -5.94 9.15 4.63
N ASP A 129 -4.90 9.92 4.42
CA ASP A 129 -3.95 10.36 5.45
C ASP A 129 -3.95 11.89 5.59
N ASN A 130 -3.42 12.37 6.71
CA ASN A 130 -3.16 13.80 6.96
C ASN A 130 -1.66 14.10 7.06
N GLY A 131 -0.83 13.32 6.38
CA GLY A 131 0.62 13.44 6.39
C GLY A 131 1.17 14.55 5.50
N CYS A 132 2.39 14.36 5.01
CA CYS A 132 3.11 15.40 4.26
C CYS A 132 2.49 15.75 2.89
N GLY A 133 1.60 14.90 2.36
CA GLY A 133 1.04 15.07 1.02
C GLY A 133 2.06 14.80 -0.10
N ILE A 134 1.60 14.94 -1.34
CA ILE A 134 2.36 14.68 -2.56
C ILE A 134 2.56 15.99 -3.33
N HIS A 135 3.77 16.22 -3.81
CA HIS A 135 4.04 17.41 -4.64
C HIS A 135 3.23 17.31 -5.96
N PRO A 136 2.60 18.41 -6.43
CA PRO A 136 1.78 18.39 -7.64
C PRO A 136 2.48 17.81 -8.88
N GLU A 137 3.78 18.06 -9.04
CA GLU A 137 4.58 17.48 -10.14
C GLU A 137 4.69 15.96 -10.07
N ASP A 138 4.61 15.38 -8.86
CA ASP A 138 4.75 13.94 -8.67
C ASP A 138 3.42 13.20 -8.83
N LEU A 139 2.29 13.86 -8.59
CA LEU A 139 0.97 13.23 -8.52
C LEU A 139 0.63 12.38 -9.76
N HIS A 140 1.04 12.85 -10.95
CA HIS A 140 0.84 12.11 -12.20
C HIS A 140 1.85 10.96 -12.41
N HIS A 141 2.81 10.80 -11.49
CA HIS A 141 3.91 9.85 -11.63
C HIS A 141 3.95 8.78 -10.55
N ILE A 142 3.19 8.94 -9.44
CA ILE A 142 3.23 8.04 -8.28
C ILE A 142 2.89 6.57 -8.61
N PHE A 143 2.14 6.32 -9.67
CA PHE A 143 1.81 4.96 -10.14
C PHE A 143 2.81 4.42 -11.17
N LYS A 144 3.85 5.18 -11.55
CA LYS A 144 4.91 4.66 -12.43
C LYS A 144 5.87 3.78 -11.64
N ARG A 145 6.29 2.67 -12.25
CA ARG A 145 7.25 1.73 -11.64
C ARG A 145 8.58 2.45 -11.38
N PHE A 146 9.16 2.15 -10.23
CA PHE A 146 10.44 2.72 -9.78
C PHE A 146 10.42 4.25 -9.61
N TYR A 147 9.24 4.86 -9.69
CA TYR A 147 9.13 6.29 -9.46
C TYR A 147 9.22 6.59 -7.96
N ARG A 148 10.01 7.57 -7.64
CA ARG A 148 10.18 8.11 -6.29
C ARG A 148 10.19 9.62 -6.37
N SER A 149 9.47 10.27 -5.49
CA SER A 149 9.49 11.73 -5.37
C SER A 149 10.90 12.21 -5.00
N ARG A 150 11.37 13.26 -5.68
CA ARG A 150 12.60 13.96 -5.30
C ARG A 150 12.44 14.75 -4.01
N PHE A 151 11.19 14.97 -3.60
CA PHE A 151 10.84 15.76 -2.42
C PHE A 151 10.54 14.85 -1.21
N SER A 152 10.51 13.53 -1.38
CA SER A 152 10.30 12.59 -0.29
C SER A 152 11.56 12.43 0.55
N LYS A 153 11.38 12.49 1.87
CA LYS A 153 12.44 12.20 2.85
C LYS A 153 12.66 10.69 3.01
N ASP A 154 11.71 9.87 2.58
CA ASP A 154 11.83 8.42 2.67
C ASP A 154 12.86 7.90 1.66
N THR A 155 13.89 7.24 2.19
CA THR A 155 14.98 6.65 1.40
C THR A 155 14.78 5.15 1.17
N GLN A 156 13.81 4.50 1.83
CA GLN A 156 13.70 3.04 1.86
C GLN A 156 12.75 2.45 0.80
N GLY A 157 11.75 3.18 0.32
CA GLY A 157 10.79 2.68 -0.67
C GLY A 157 11.41 2.44 -2.06
N ILE A 158 11.05 1.35 -2.73
CA ILE A 158 11.57 0.98 -4.07
C ILE A 158 10.72 1.58 -5.21
N GLY A 159 9.55 2.15 -4.90
CA GLY A 159 8.63 2.70 -5.88
C GLY A 159 7.84 1.64 -6.67
N LEU A 160 7.54 0.49 -6.05
CA LEU A 160 6.74 -0.59 -6.65
C LEU A 160 5.40 -0.83 -5.95
N GLY A 161 5.17 -0.34 -4.73
CA GLY A 161 3.93 -0.60 -3.98
C GLY A 161 2.69 -0.01 -4.66
N LEU A 162 2.68 1.29 -4.96
CA LEU A 162 1.56 1.95 -5.64
C LEU A 162 1.34 1.43 -7.08
N PRO A 163 2.37 1.18 -7.91
CA PRO A 163 2.22 0.47 -9.19
C PRO A 163 1.59 -0.92 -9.07
N LEU A 164 1.97 -1.69 -8.04
CA LEU A 164 1.38 -3.01 -7.79
C LEU A 164 -0.09 -2.88 -7.37
N ALA A 165 -0.41 -1.99 -6.43
CA ALA A 165 -1.78 -1.71 -6.04
C ALA A 165 -2.66 -1.35 -7.25
N LYS A 166 -2.18 -0.47 -8.12
CA LYS A 166 -2.88 -0.10 -9.35
C LYS A 166 -3.10 -1.29 -10.27
N ALA A 167 -2.08 -2.09 -10.55
CA ALA A 167 -2.20 -3.27 -11.41
C ALA A 167 -3.23 -4.28 -10.86
N ILE A 168 -3.26 -4.50 -9.55
CA ILE A 168 -4.24 -5.38 -8.91
C ILE A 168 -5.66 -4.82 -9.04
N ILE A 169 -5.86 -3.53 -8.77
CA ILE A 169 -7.17 -2.87 -8.85
C ILE A 169 -7.70 -2.93 -10.30
N GLU A 170 -6.85 -2.65 -11.29
CA GLU A 170 -7.19 -2.76 -12.71
C GLU A 170 -7.54 -4.21 -13.12
N ALA A 171 -6.85 -5.22 -12.58
CA ALA A 171 -7.19 -6.63 -12.78
C ALA A 171 -8.54 -7.02 -12.16
N HIS A 172 -9.02 -6.24 -11.19
CA HIS A 172 -10.37 -6.34 -10.63
C HIS A 172 -11.42 -5.50 -11.39
N ASN A 173 -11.07 -4.92 -12.54
CA ASN A 173 -11.88 -3.97 -13.30
C ASN A 173 -12.22 -2.71 -12.50
N GLY A 174 -11.39 -2.35 -11.54
CA GLY A 174 -11.49 -1.14 -10.75
C GLY A 174 -10.63 -0.01 -11.31
N VAL A 175 -10.82 1.17 -10.76
CA VAL A 175 -10.02 2.37 -11.06
C VAL A 175 -9.49 2.93 -9.74
N ILE A 176 -8.23 3.32 -9.72
CA ILE A 176 -7.62 4.05 -8.61
C ILE A 176 -7.25 5.46 -9.02
N GLU A 177 -7.60 6.41 -8.17
CA GLU A 177 -7.27 7.83 -8.30
C GLU A 177 -6.58 8.31 -7.03
N ALA A 178 -5.77 9.36 -7.15
CA ALA A 178 -5.11 9.98 -6.03
C ALA A 178 -5.28 11.50 -6.10
N ASP A 179 -5.72 12.08 -4.98
CA ASP A 179 -5.74 13.50 -4.73
C ASP A 179 -4.83 13.81 -3.54
N SER A 180 -4.10 14.92 -3.62
CA SER A 180 -3.21 15.31 -2.54
C SER A 180 -2.93 16.80 -2.54
N GLU A 181 -2.75 17.34 -1.34
CA GLU A 181 -2.28 18.70 -1.13
C GLU A 181 -1.07 18.65 -0.20
N LEU A 182 0.03 19.28 -0.63
CA LEU A 182 1.28 19.31 0.12
C LEU A 182 1.06 19.93 1.52
N GLY A 183 1.47 19.19 2.57
CA GLY A 183 1.28 19.55 3.97
C GLY A 183 -0.12 19.28 4.53
N LYS A 184 -1.04 18.68 3.76
CA LYS A 184 -2.40 18.34 4.23
C LYS A 184 -2.74 16.85 4.10
N GLY A 185 -1.88 16.08 3.43
CA GLY A 185 -2.04 14.65 3.25
C GLY A 185 -2.55 14.24 1.87
N SER A 186 -2.90 12.96 1.73
CA SER A 186 -3.31 12.35 0.47
C SER A 186 -4.60 11.55 0.62
N VAL A 187 -5.29 11.37 -0.48
CA VAL A 187 -6.50 10.56 -0.58
C VAL A 187 -6.36 9.65 -1.78
N PHE A 188 -6.37 8.34 -1.55
CA PHE A 188 -6.42 7.32 -2.59
C PHE A 188 -7.83 6.75 -2.66
N THR A 189 -8.48 6.86 -3.81
CA THR A 189 -9.85 6.41 -4.04
C THR A 189 -9.87 5.26 -5.03
N MET A 190 -10.41 4.12 -4.62
CA MET A 190 -10.58 2.92 -5.43
C MET A 190 -12.06 2.73 -5.71
N ASN A 191 -12.44 2.64 -6.98
CA ASN A 191 -13.81 2.43 -7.42
C ASN A 191 -13.92 1.09 -8.16
N PHE A 192 -14.87 0.26 -7.75
CA PHE A 192 -15.17 -1.03 -8.34
C PHE A 192 -16.62 -1.04 -8.83
N LEU A 193 -16.83 -1.30 -10.11
CA LEU A 193 -18.19 -1.41 -10.65
C LEU A 193 -18.85 -2.68 -10.09
N THR A 194 -20.02 -2.52 -9.52
CA THR A 194 -20.92 -3.62 -9.21
C THR A 194 -21.83 -3.80 -10.41
N SER A 195 -21.56 -4.84 -11.24
CA SER A 195 -22.53 -5.24 -12.26
C SER A 195 -23.83 -5.58 -11.53
N ASP A 196 -24.95 -5.04 -12.00
CA ASP A 196 -26.25 -5.52 -11.56
C ASP A 196 -26.30 -7.04 -11.80
N LEU A 197 -26.41 -7.81 -10.72
CA LEU A 197 -26.62 -9.25 -10.73
C LEU A 197 -28.06 -9.55 -11.14
#